data_a860687fd8119a4044a46baea15c9d12
#
_entry.id   a860687fd8119a4044a46baea15c9d12
#
_cell.length_a   1.000
_cell.length_b   1.000
_cell.length_c   1.000
_cell.angle_alpha   90.00
_cell.angle_beta   90.00
_cell.angle_gamma   90.00
#
_symmetry.space_group_name_H-M   'P 1'
#
loop_
_entity.id
_entity.type
_entity.pdbx_description
1 polymer ?
#
loop_
_entity_poly.entity_id
_entity_poly.type
_entity_poly.pdbx_seq_one_letter_code
_entity_poly.pdbx_strand_id
1 'polypeptide(L)'
;MSTGTDRYQSPLSERYASKEMQYIFSPDMKFRTWRKLWIALAETEKELGLSQDGKSVITDEQIEELKAHAEDINYDVAKEREKLVRHDVMSHVYAYGQQCPKAAGIIHLGATSCYVGDNTDIIVMTEALKLVRKKLINVMKELADFADKYKAQPTLAFTHFQPAQPTTVGKRATLWLQEFSLDLEDLDHVLGTMKLLGSKGTTGTQASFLELFNGDQETIDKIDPMIAAKMGFKECYPVSGQTYSRKVDTRVANVLAGIAASAHKMSNDIRLLQHLKEVEEPFEKNQIGSSAMAYKRNPMRSERIASLSRYVMVDALNPAITSATQWFERTLDDSANKRLSIPEGFLAIDGILDLCLNVVDGLVVYPKVIEKHMMSELPFMATENIMMDAVKLGGNRQELHERIRELSMEAGRNVKVEGKENNLLELIAADPAFPMGLEELKASMDPSKYIGRSKEQVEAFLKNVIHPILEANKDLLGVKAEINV
;
A
#
# COMPACT_ATOMS: atom_id res chain seq x y z
N MET A 1 39.42 3.60 -0.22
CA MET A 1 37.98 3.48 -0.63
C MET A 1 37.22 3.13 0.62
N SER A 2 36.18 3.89 0.97
CA SER A 2 35.27 3.54 2.08
C SER A 2 34.63 2.20 1.73
N THR A 3 34.64 1.25 2.67
CA THR A 3 34.02 -0.08 2.49
C THR A 3 32.49 -0.04 2.59
N GLY A 4 31.90 1.15 2.78
CA GLY A 4 30.46 1.33 2.97
C GLY A 4 29.93 0.92 4.34
N THR A 5 30.77 0.28 5.17
CA THR A 5 30.36 -0.22 6.50
C THR A 5 30.65 0.75 7.64
N ASP A 6 31.27 1.88 7.35
CA ASP A 6 31.67 2.95 8.29
C ASP A 6 30.70 4.14 8.32
N ARG A 7 29.54 4.00 7.66
CA ARG A 7 28.51 5.04 7.55
C ARG A 7 27.13 4.47 7.74
N TYR A 8 26.23 5.30 8.24
CA TYR A 8 24.82 4.95 8.32
C TYR A 8 24.24 4.70 6.93
N GLN A 9 23.52 3.60 6.80
CA GLN A 9 22.72 3.24 5.62
C GLN A 9 21.28 3.00 6.05
N SER A 10 20.31 3.46 5.25
CA SER A 10 18.89 3.30 5.58
C SER A 10 18.48 1.84 5.47
N PRO A 11 17.90 1.25 6.53
CA PRO A 11 17.33 -0.10 6.46
C PRO A 11 16.25 -0.25 5.38
N LEU A 12 15.56 0.84 5.03
CA LEU A 12 14.55 0.83 3.96
C LEU A 12 15.17 0.41 2.62
N SER A 13 16.34 0.96 2.28
CA SER A 13 17.03 0.63 1.02
C SER A 13 17.76 -0.71 1.08
N GLU A 14 18.36 -1.06 2.23
CA GLU A 14 19.18 -2.26 2.32
C GLU A 14 18.39 -3.54 2.54
N ARG A 15 17.27 -3.44 3.27
CA ARG A 15 16.58 -4.60 3.80
C ARG A 15 15.14 -4.78 3.30
N TYR A 16 14.43 -3.69 3.01
CA TYR A 16 12.98 -3.76 2.88
C TYR A 16 12.44 -3.43 1.49
N ALA A 17 12.91 -2.36 0.87
CA ALA A 17 12.40 -1.94 -0.43
C ALA A 17 12.98 -2.76 -1.59
N SER A 18 12.15 -3.01 -2.61
CA SER A 18 12.59 -3.61 -3.85
C SER A 18 13.57 -2.72 -4.62
N LYS A 19 14.37 -3.33 -5.48
CA LYS A 19 15.27 -2.58 -6.37
C LYS A 19 14.50 -1.68 -7.33
N GLU A 20 13.30 -2.08 -7.74
CA GLU A 20 12.44 -1.31 -8.63
C GLU A 20 12.00 0.01 -7.97
N MET A 21 11.52 -0.04 -6.71
CA MET A 21 11.17 1.17 -5.97
C MET A 21 12.39 2.06 -5.68
N GLN A 22 13.52 1.46 -5.33
CA GLN A 22 14.76 2.20 -5.11
C GLN A 22 15.23 2.93 -6.38
N TYR A 23 15.08 2.30 -7.57
CA TYR A 23 15.43 2.95 -8.84
C TYR A 23 14.53 4.16 -9.12
N ILE A 24 13.22 4.06 -8.86
CA ILE A 24 12.27 5.17 -9.07
C ILE A 24 12.71 6.43 -8.29
N PHE A 25 13.28 6.27 -7.10
CA PHE A 25 13.78 7.38 -6.27
C PHE A 25 15.29 7.62 -6.40
N SER A 26 15.94 7.00 -7.38
CA SER A 26 17.37 7.14 -7.59
C SER A 26 17.76 8.47 -8.26
N PRO A 27 19.02 8.92 -8.09
CA PRO A 27 19.57 10.03 -8.87
C PRO A 27 19.43 9.84 -10.39
N ASP A 28 19.60 8.61 -10.89
CA ASP A 28 19.48 8.32 -12.31
C ASP A 28 18.07 8.63 -12.82
N MET A 29 17.04 8.13 -12.16
CA MET A 29 15.65 8.44 -12.53
C MET A 29 15.38 9.94 -12.46
N LYS A 30 15.84 10.61 -11.40
CA LYS A 30 15.66 12.05 -11.20
C LYS A 30 16.29 12.87 -12.34
N PHE A 31 17.57 12.69 -12.58
CA PHE A 31 18.30 13.57 -13.49
C PHE A 31 18.07 13.25 -14.97
N ARG A 32 17.78 12.00 -15.31
CA ARG A 32 17.30 11.64 -16.66
C ARG A 32 15.94 12.26 -16.93
N THR A 33 15.05 12.29 -15.93
CA THR A 33 13.75 12.98 -16.05
C THR A 33 13.93 14.49 -16.23
N TRP A 34 14.88 15.12 -15.55
CA TRP A 34 15.21 16.54 -15.81
C TRP A 34 15.59 16.78 -17.26
N ARG A 35 16.46 15.95 -17.83
CA ARG A 35 16.85 16.07 -19.24
C ARG A 35 15.67 15.88 -20.19
N LYS A 36 14.80 14.91 -19.94
CA LYS A 36 13.57 14.73 -20.73
C LYS A 36 12.65 15.96 -20.66
N LEU A 37 12.54 16.57 -19.47
CA LEU A 37 11.77 17.82 -19.31
C LEU A 37 12.40 18.99 -20.08
N TRP A 38 13.72 19.15 -20.07
CA TRP A 38 14.40 20.18 -20.87
C TRP A 38 14.24 19.95 -22.37
N ILE A 39 14.29 18.70 -22.83
CA ILE A 39 14.00 18.35 -24.23
C ILE A 39 12.55 18.70 -24.57
N ALA A 40 11.60 18.30 -23.75
CA ALA A 40 10.19 18.59 -23.95
C ALA A 40 9.90 20.10 -24.01
N LEU A 41 10.58 20.89 -23.17
CA LEU A 41 10.48 22.35 -23.20
C LEU A 41 11.03 22.92 -24.51
N ALA A 42 12.26 22.56 -24.90
CA ALA A 42 12.90 23.04 -26.12
C ALA A 42 12.11 22.67 -27.41
N GLU A 43 11.61 21.43 -27.45
CA GLU A 43 10.72 21.00 -28.54
C GLU A 43 9.44 21.83 -28.59
N THR A 44 8.81 22.07 -27.44
CA THR A 44 7.58 22.86 -27.34
C THR A 44 7.81 24.31 -27.80
N GLU A 45 8.85 24.95 -27.31
CA GLU A 45 9.21 26.33 -27.71
C GLU A 45 9.50 26.43 -29.18
N LYS A 46 10.19 25.45 -29.79
CA LYS A 46 10.43 25.38 -31.21
C LYS A 46 9.14 25.19 -32.01
N GLU A 47 8.31 24.23 -31.64
CA GLU A 47 7.03 23.94 -32.30
C GLU A 47 6.07 25.13 -32.26
N LEU A 48 6.13 25.93 -31.20
CA LEU A 48 5.37 27.18 -31.06
C LEU A 48 5.98 28.37 -31.79
N GLY A 49 7.10 28.17 -32.49
CA GLY A 49 7.70 29.16 -33.36
C GLY A 49 8.51 30.22 -32.62
N LEU A 50 9.14 29.89 -31.47
CA LEU A 50 10.01 30.84 -30.78
C LEU A 50 11.10 31.35 -31.72
N SER A 51 11.09 32.63 -31.97
CA SER A 51 11.98 33.29 -32.94
C SER A 51 12.50 34.65 -32.42
N GLN A 52 13.68 34.99 -32.90
CA GLN A 52 14.29 36.31 -32.68
C GLN A 52 14.73 36.82 -34.04
N ASP A 53 14.37 38.06 -34.35
CA ASP A 53 14.67 38.70 -35.66
C ASP A 53 14.23 37.84 -36.87
N GLY A 54 13.09 37.14 -36.77
CA GLY A 54 12.54 36.29 -37.79
C GLY A 54 13.28 34.95 -38.00
N LYS A 55 14.25 34.61 -37.12
CA LYS A 55 14.95 33.33 -37.17
C LYS A 55 14.59 32.47 -35.94
N SER A 56 14.41 31.18 -36.17
CA SER A 56 14.18 30.25 -35.04
C SER A 56 15.33 30.30 -34.05
N VAL A 57 15.00 30.44 -32.76
CA VAL A 57 15.96 30.41 -31.67
C VAL A 57 16.46 28.98 -31.41
N ILE A 58 15.61 27.99 -31.69
CA ILE A 58 15.89 26.55 -31.41
C ILE A 58 15.90 25.80 -32.73
N THR A 59 16.98 25.07 -32.99
CA THR A 59 17.20 24.27 -34.22
C THR A 59 16.97 22.78 -33.97
N ASP A 60 16.72 22.00 -35.04
CA ASP A 60 16.64 20.55 -34.96
C ASP A 60 17.96 19.94 -34.46
N GLU A 61 19.09 20.49 -34.91
CA GLU A 61 20.42 20.03 -34.54
C GLU A 61 20.65 20.15 -33.00
N GLN A 62 20.19 21.25 -32.42
CA GLN A 62 20.25 21.42 -30.95
C GLN A 62 19.40 20.39 -30.19
N ILE A 63 18.18 20.14 -30.66
CA ILE A 63 17.29 19.15 -30.06
C ILE A 63 17.87 17.74 -30.17
N GLU A 64 18.40 17.35 -31.32
CA GLU A 64 19.03 16.05 -31.54
C GLU A 64 20.27 15.88 -30.66
N GLU A 65 21.05 16.94 -30.46
CA GLU A 65 22.18 16.92 -29.52
C GLU A 65 21.73 16.68 -28.07
N LEU A 66 20.65 17.36 -27.63
CA LEU A 66 20.08 17.11 -26.30
C LEU A 66 19.59 15.66 -26.16
N LYS A 67 18.87 15.13 -27.14
CA LYS A 67 18.39 13.74 -27.12
C LYS A 67 19.51 12.73 -27.07
N ALA A 68 20.59 12.96 -27.77
CA ALA A 68 21.75 12.07 -27.78
C ALA A 68 22.39 11.90 -26.40
N HIS A 69 22.28 12.89 -25.54
CA HIS A 69 22.82 12.91 -24.19
C HIS A 69 21.75 12.89 -23.07
N ALA A 70 20.54 12.37 -23.36
CA ALA A 70 19.45 12.34 -22.39
C ALA A 70 19.71 11.39 -21.20
N GLU A 71 20.48 10.33 -21.41
CA GLU A 71 20.63 9.24 -20.45
C GLU A 71 22.02 9.19 -19.76
N ASP A 72 23.06 9.77 -20.37
CA ASP A 72 24.45 9.71 -19.89
C ASP A 72 24.85 10.89 -19.01
N ILE A 73 24.34 10.91 -17.79
CA ILE A 73 24.56 12.01 -16.84
C ILE A 73 26.04 12.07 -16.40
N ASN A 74 26.70 13.22 -16.58
CA ASN A 74 28.02 13.46 -16.03
C ASN A 74 27.93 13.99 -14.59
N TYR A 75 27.83 13.07 -13.63
CA TYR A 75 27.71 13.39 -12.21
C TYR A 75 28.89 14.13 -11.63
N ASP A 76 30.10 13.86 -12.09
CA ASP A 76 31.32 14.48 -11.54
C ASP A 76 31.35 15.96 -11.91
N VAL A 77 31.08 16.31 -13.15
CA VAL A 77 30.97 17.71 -13.59
C VAL A 77 29.88 18.44 -12.83
N ALA A 78 28.70 17.82 -12.68
CA ALA A 78 27.59 18.43 -11.95
C ALA A 78 27.96 18.68 -10.47
N LYS A 79 28.55 17.70 -9.78
CA LYS A 79 28.98 17.83 -8.38
C LYS A 79 30.04 18.90 -8.18
N GLU A 80 31.07 18.93 -9.04
CA GLU A 80 32.12 19.97 -8.95
C GLU A 80 31.53 21.37 -9.19
N ARG A 81 30.61 21.50 -10.15
CA ARG A 81 29.94 22.77 -10.40
C ARG A 81 29.07 23.19 -9.20
N GLU A 82 28.33 22.26 -8.58
CA GLU A 82 27.47 22.54 -7.43
C GLU A 82 28.26 23.03 -6.22
N LYS A 83 29.48 22.51 -5.98
CA LYS A 83 30.36 23.03 -4.93
C LYS A 83 30.67 24.51 -5.10
N LEU A 84 30.74 25.01 -6.34
CA LEU A 84 31.06 26.39 -6.67
C LEU A 84 29.81 27.29 -6.57
N VAL A 85 28.71 26.87 -7.22
CA VAL A 85 27.53 27.75 -7.38
C VAL A 85 26.44 27.52 -6.35
N ARG A 86 26.51 26.45 -5.57
CA ARG A 86 25.54 26.07 -4.52
C ARG A 86 24.09 25.95 -5.02
N HIS A 87 23.92 25.48 -6.25
CA HIS A 87 22.63 25.36 -6.91
C HIS A 87 22.60 24.12 -7.82
N ASP A 88 21.83 23.13 -7.45
CA ASP A 88 21.76 21.80 -8.10
C ASP A 88 21.29 21.89 -9.57
N VAL A 89 20.16 22.57 -9.83
CA VAL A 89 19.60 22.67 -11.18
C VAL A 89 20.58 23.34 -12.13
N MET A 90 21.16 24.49 -11.74
CA MET A 90 22.13 25.20 -12.57
C MET A 90 23.42 24.42 -12.78
N SER A 91 23.79 23.56 -11.84
CA SER A 91 24.94 22.67 -11.97
C SER A 91 24.68 21.58 -13.02
N HIS A 92 23.46 21.03 -13.07
CA HIS A 92 23.06 20.07 -14.10
C HIS A 92 22.81 20.73 -15.46
N VAL A 93 22.30 21.97 -15.53
CA VAL A 93 22.27 22.75 -16.79
C VAL A 93 23.68 22.92 -17.36
N TYR A 94 24.63 23.29 -16.49
CA TYR A 94 26.04 23.42 -16.90
C TYR A 94 26.62 22.08 -17.38
N ALA A 95 26.46 21.00 -16.63
CA ALA A 95 26.97 19.69 -17.02
C ALA A 95 26.36 19.20 -18.35
N TYR A 96 25.08 19.44 -18.57
CA TYR A 96 24.41 19.10 -19.81
C TYR A 96 24.90 19.95 -20.97
N GLY A 97 25.09 21.25 -20.76
CA GLY A 97 25.65 22.16 -21.76
C GLY A 97 27.10 21.82 -22.17
N GLN A 98 27.91 21.25 -21.26
CA GLN A 98 29.25 20.75 -21.61
C GLN A 98 29.19 19.55 -22.56
N GLN A 99 28.18 18.70 -22.45
CA GLN A 99 27.95 17.57 -23.36
C GLN A 99 27.25 18.01 -24.66
N CYS A 100 26.48 19.10 -24.60
CA CYS A 100 25.66 19.63 -25.69
C CYS A 100 26.05 21.09 -26.00
N PRO A 101 27.25 21.36 -26.56
CA PRO A 101 27.74 22.72 -26.74
C PRO A 101 26.90 23.56 -27.71
N LYS A 102 26.25 22.96 -28.70
CA LYS A 102 25.36 23.66 -29.64
C LYS A 102 24.05 24.08 -28.95
N ALA A 103 23.53 23.22 -28.07
CA ALA A 103 22.29 23.44 -27.38
C ALA A 103 22.46 24.16 -26.01
N ALA A 104 23.68 24.40 -25.54
CA ALA A 104 23.94 24.95 -24.20
C ALA A 104 23.14 26.24 -23.91
N GLY A 105 22.92 27.09 -24.88
CA GLY A 105 22.21 28.37 -24.74
C GLY A 105 20.71 28.25 -24.65
N ILE A 106 20.11 27.11 -24.97
CA ILE A 106 18.65 26.91 -24.98
C ILE A 106 18.18 25.99 -23.84
N ILE A 107 19.08 25.37 -23.09
CA ILE A 107 18.71 24.52 -21.97
C ILE A 107 18.05 25.40 -20.89
N HIS A 108 16.86 25.01 -20.43
CA HIS A 108 16.15 25.71 -19.36
C HIS A 108 15.64 27.13 -19.73
N LEU A 109 15.41 27.39 -21.01
CA LEU A 109 15.00 28.71 -21.50
C LEU A 109 13.60 29.06 -20.93
N GLY A 110 13.45 30.27 -20.39
CA GLY A 110 12.21 30.72 -19.76
C GLY A 110 11.78 30.03 -18.48
N ALA A 111 12.40 28.89 -18.11
CA ALA A 111 12.01 28.10 -16.98
C ALA A 111 12.68 28.51 -15.65
N THR A 112 12.14 28.05 -14.55
CA THR A 112 12.75 28.12 -13.21
C THR A 112 13.09 26.72 -12.70
N SER A 113 13.86 26.62 -11.61
CA SER A 113 14.29 25.33 -11.05
C SER A 113 13.13 24.38 -10.74
N CYS A 114 11.97 24.90 -10.32
CA CYS A 114 10.81 24.09 -10.03
C CYS A 114 10.17 23.46 -11.29
N TYR A 115 10.49 23.93 -12.49
CA TYR A 115 10.07 23.27 -13.73
C TYR A 115 10.58 21.83 -13.76
N VAL A 116 11.87 21.60 -13.57
CA VAL A 116 12.40 20.25 -13.56
C VAL A 116 12.17 19.55 -12.22
N GLY A 117 12.32 20.25 -11.09
CA GLY A 117 12.17 19.67 -9.76
C GLY A 117 10.76 19.15 -9.50
N ASP A 118 9.77 20.02 -9.62
CA ASP A 118 8.39 19.69 -9.28
C ASP A 118 7.71 18.76 -10.29
N ASN A 119 7.95 18.95 -11.59
CA ASN A 119 7.44 18.01 -12.59
C ASN A 119 8.04 16.62 -12.42
N THR A 120 9.34 16.52 -12.07
CA THR A 120 9.98 15.24 -11.76
C THR A 120 9.36 14.59 -10.52
N ASP A 121 9.10 15.33 -9.46
CA ASP A 121 8.47 14.80 -8.26
C ASP A 121 7.10 14.19 -8.57
N ILE A 122 6.28 14.84 -9.40
CA ILE A 122 5.00 14.30 -9.87
C ILE A 122 5.20 13.01 -10.68
N ILE A 123 6.15 12.99 -11.62
CA ILE A 123 6.43 11.83 -12.45
C ILE A 123 6.87 10.65 -11.58
N VAL A 124 7.82 10.87 -10.69
CA VAL A 124 8.36 9.84 -9.79
C VAL A 124 7.28 9.30 -8.86
N MET A 125 6.48 10.17 -8.23
CA MET A 125 5.36 9.74 -7.40
C MET A 125 4.32 8.94 -8.21
N THR A 126 4.06 9.32 -9.46
CA THR A 126 3.13 8.61 -10.34
C THR A 126 3.63 7.19 -10.65
N GLU A 127 4.91 7.04 -11.00
CA GLU A 127 5.51 5.73 -11.25
C GLU A 127 5.54 4.86 -9.98
N ALA A 128 5.86 5.46 -8.84
CA ALA A 128 5.84 4.77 -7.56
C ALA A 128 4.43 4.32 -7.16
N LEU A 129 3.40 5.15 -7.36
CA LEU A 129 1.99 4.76 -7.15
C LEU A 129 1.57 3.61 -8.07
N LYS A 130 2.01 3.58 -9.33
CA LYS A 130 1.75 2.46 -10.26
C LYS A 130 2.36 1.16 -9.73
N LEU A 131 3.58 1.21 -9.20
CA LEU A 131 4.23 0.04 -8.60
C LEU A 131 3.50 -0.43 -7.33
N VAL A 132 3.12 0.49 -6.45
CA VAL A 132 2.30 0.20 -5.26
C VAL A 132 0.98 -0.46 -5.68
N ARG A 133 0.30 0.10 -6.68
CA ARG A 133 -0.95 -0.46 -7.25
C ARG A 133 -0.77 -1.89 -7.73
N LYS A 134 0.29 -2.13 -8.50
CA LYS A 134 0.62 -3.47 -9.04
C LYS A 134 0.79 -4.48 -7.90
N LYS A 135 1.55 -4.14 -6.87
CA LYS A 135 1.78 -5.01 -5.71
C LYS A 135 0.51 -5.23 -4.88
N LEU A 136 -0.28 -4.17 -4.66
CA LEU A 136 -1.54 -4.26 -3.92
C LEU A 136 -2.52 -5.23 -4.61
N ILE A 137 -2.67 -5.15 -5.93
CA ILE A 137 -3.51 -6.07 -6.71
C ILE A 137 -3.05 -7.53 -6.56
N ASN A 138 -1.74 -7.78 -6.51
CA ASN A 138 -1.22 -9.12 -6.29
C ASN A 138 -1.48 -9.63 -4.86
N VAL A 139 -1.37 -8.78 -3.84
CA VAL A 139 -1.79 -9.12 -2.47
C VAL A 139 -3.28 -9.47 -2.42
N MET A 140 -4.12 -8.68 -3.09
CA MET A 140 -5.56 -8.94 -3.19
C MET A 140 -5.85 -10.29 -3.88
N LYS A 141 -5.10 -10.62 -4.91
CA LYS A 141 -5.23 -11.90 -5.63
C LYS A 141 -4.92 -13.08 -4.71
N GLU A 142 -3.81 -13.06 -3.99
CA GLU A 142 -3.45 -14.14 -3.06
C GLU A 142 -4.45 -14.24 -1.89
N LEU A 143 -4.94 -13.12 -1.37
CA LEU A 143 -6.02 -13.11 -0.37
C LEU A 143 -7.33 -13.70 -0.90
N ALA A 144 -7.67 -13.42 -2.17
CA ALA A 144 -8.86 -13.98 -2.81
C ALA A 144 -8.78 -15.51 -2.93
N ASP A 145 -7.64 -16.03 -3.35
CA ASP A 145 -7.40 -17.46 -3.45
C ASP A 145 -7.46 -18.14 -2.06
N PHE A 146 -6.84 -17.52 -1.07
CA PHE A 146 -6.91 -18.00 0.31
C PHE A 146 -8.34 -18.00 0.84
N ALA A 147 -9.10 -16.92 0.62
CA ALA A 147 -10.49 -16.81 1.05
C ALA A 147 -11.37 -17.88 0.36
N ASP A 148 -11.20 -18.10 -0.93
CA ASP A 148 -11.95 -19.13 -1.66
C ASP A 148 -11.62 -20.54 -1.17
N LYS A 149 -10.34 -20.83 -0.97
CA LYS A 149 -9.86 -22.14 -0.47
C LYS A 149 -10.48 -22.50 0.88
N TYR A 150 -10.61 -21.51 1.78
CA TYR A 150 -11.06 -21.73 3.16
C TYR A 150 -12.46 -21.18 3.44
N LYS A 151 -13.25 -20.89 2.42
CA LYS A 151 -14.61 -20.32 2.55
C LYS A 151 -15.57 -21.18 3.37
N ALA A 152 -15.35 -22.49 3.41
CA ALA A 152 -16.18 -23.44 4.14
C ALA A 152 -15.50 -23.97 5.44
N GLN A 153 -14.27 -23.55 5.77
CA GLN A 153 -13.56 -24.00 6.97
C GLN A 153 -14.09 -23.26 8.19
N PRO A 154 -14.87 -23.89 9.10
CA PRO A 154 -15.38 -23.24 10.29
C PRO A 154 -14.25 -22.81 11.22
N THR A 155 -14.42 -21.68 11.90
CA THR A 155 -13.56 -21.19 12.95
C THR A 155 -14.35 -20.34 13.95
N LEU A 156 -13.89 -20.20 15.19
CA LEU A 156 -14.47 -19.25 16.12
C LEU A 156 -14.29 -17.82 15.63
N ALA A 157 -15.34 -17.03 15.64
CA ALA A 157 -15.22 -15.60 15.58
C ALA A 157 -15.01 -15.03 16.99
N PHE A 158 -14.38 -13.86 17.04
CA PHE A 158 -14.11 -13.16 18.30
C PHE A 158 -14.68 -11.75 18.21
N THR A 159 -15.50 -11.39 19.22
CA THR A 159 -15.90 -10.00 19.47
C THR A 159 -15.38 -9.63 20.86
N HIS A 160 -14.82 -8.42 21.03
CA HIS A 160 -14.15 -8.03 22.27
C HIS A 160 -13.06 -9.03 22.70
N PHE A 161 -12.47 -9.72 21.73
CA PHE A 161 -11.52 -10.82 21.89
C PHE A 161 -12.07 -11.99 22.74
N GLN A 162 -13.39 -12.14 22.80
CA GLN A 162 -14.08 -13.28 23.41
C GLN A 162 -14.69 -14.15 22.31
N PRO A 163 -14.75 -15.49 22.51
CA PRO A 163 -15.42 -16.39 21.58
C PRO A 163 -16.86 -15.94 21.32
N ALA A 164 -17.22 -15.87 20.06
CA ALA A 164 -18.55 -15.53 19.58
C ALA A 164 -19.05 -16.62 18.63
N GLN A 165 -20.16 -16.33 17.91
CA GLN A 165 -20.67 -17.28 16.94
C GLN A 165 -19.61 -17.67 15.90
N PRO A 166 -19.62 -18.91 15.39
CA PRO A 166 -18.72 -19.36 14.36
C PRO A 166 -18.79 -18.56 13.06
N THR A 167 -17.68 -18.44 12.40
CA THR A 167 -17.51 -17.94 11.03
C THR A 167 -16.67 -18.95 10.24
N THR A 168 -16.11 -18.54 9.10
CA THR A 168 -15.11 -19.34 8.40
C THR A 168 -13.77 -18.60 8.29
N VAL A 169 -12.69 -19.36 8.12
CA VAL A 169 -11.34 -18.82 7.88
C VAL A 169 -11.35 -17.93 6.64
N GLY A 170 -12.00 -18.39 5.55
CA GLY A 170 -12.14 -17.60 4.33
C GLY A 170 -12.96 -16.32 4.53
N LYS A 171 -14.04 -16.37 5.31
CA LYS A 171 -14.83 -15.17 5.62
C LYS A 171 -14.01 -14.12 6.39
N ARG A 172 -13.17 -14.54 7.33
CA ARG A 172 -12.24 -13.64 8.02
C ARG A 172 -11.27 -12.99 7.05
N ALA A 173 -10.72 -13.74 6.10
CA ALA A 173 -9.82 -13.21 5.09
C ALA A 173 -10.49 -12.17 4.17
N THR A 174 -11.79 -12.30 3.91
CA THR A 174 -12.52 -11.28 3.13
C THR A 174 -12.62 -9.93 3.83
N LEU A 175 -12.48 -9.87 5.16
CA LEU A 175 -12.43 -8.59 5.89
C LEU A 175 -11.14 -7.82 5.53
N TRP A 176 -10.00 -8.52 5.50
CA TRP A 176 -8.73 -7.93 5.08
C TRP A 176 -8.76 -7.53 3.60
N LEU A 177 -9.30 -8.40 2.77
CA LEU A 177 -9.41 -8.17 1.32
C LEU A 177 -10.31 -6.97 1.00
N GLN A 178 -11.39 -6.77 1.75
CA GLN A 178 -12.26 -5.60 1.60
C GLN A 178 -11.53 -4.30 1.93
N GLU A 179 -10.73 -4.26 3.00
CA GLU A 179 -9.93 -3.07 3.35
C GLU A 179 -8.96 -2.72 2.22
N PHE A 180 -8.23 -3.68 1.68
CA PHE A 180 -7.35 -3.46 0.53
C PHE A 180 -8.10 -3.05 -0.74
N SER A 181 -9.35 -3.49 -0.93
CA SER A 181 -10.15 -3.03 -2.07
C SER A 181 -10.55 -1.55 -1.95
N LEU A 182 -10.85 -1.07 -0.75
CA LEU A 182 -11.08 0.35 -0.48
C LEU A 182 -9.80 1.17 -0.69
N ASP A 183 -8.66 0.67 -0.24
CA ASP A 183 -7.36 1.32 -0.49
C ASP A 183 -7.05 1.42 -1.99
N LEU A 184 -7.41 0.41 -2.79
CA LEU A 184 -7.23 0.44 -4.24
C LEU A 184 -8.10 1.52 -4.89
N GLU A 185 -9.34 1.70 -4.44
CA GLU A 185 -10.23 2.78 -4.91
C GLU A 185 -9.61 4.15 -4.64
N ASP A 186 -9.10 4.39 -3.43
CA ASP A 186 -8.44 5.64 -3.05
C ASP A 186 -7.16 5.87 -3.87
N LEU A 187 -6.36 4.82 -4.07
CA LEU A 187 -5.14 4.88 -4.87
C LEU A 187 -5.46 5.22 -6.33
N ASP A 188 -6.43 4.55 -6.93
CA ASP A 188 -6.85 4.77 -8.31
C ASP A 188 -7.40 6.19 -8.49
N HIS A 189 -8.15 6.70 -7.51
CA HIS A 189 -8.61 8.08 -7.52
C HIS A 189 -7.43 9.07 -7.52
N VAL A 190 -6.46 8.90 -6.62
CA VAL A 190 -5.29 9.79 -6.54
C VAL A 190 -4.46 9.69 -7.81
N LEU A 191 -4.15 8.48 -8.26
CA LEU A 191 -3.38 8.24 -9.50
C LEU A 191 -4.05 8.87 -10.72
N GLY A 192 -5.37 8.75 -10.83
CA GLY A 192 -6.16 9.35 -11.93
C GLY A 192 -6.22 10.89 -11.90
N THR A 193 -5.86 11.53 -10.80
CA THR A 193 -5.86 12.99 -10.65
C THR A 193 -4.47 13.61 -10.65
N MET A 194 -3.40 12.82 -10.84
CA MET A 194 -2.05 13.35 -10.95
C MET A 194 -1.87 14.19 -12.22
N LYS A 195 -1.38 15.41 -12.05
CA LYS A 195 -1.14 16.39 -13.13
C LYS A 195 0.26 16.97 -12.98
N LEU A 196 0.89 17.35 -14.08
CA LEU A 196 2.16 18.07 -14.02
C LEU A 196 1.97 19.49 -13.49
N LEU A 197 3.04 20.09 -12.98
CA LEU A 197 3.10 21.53 -12.74
C LEU A 197 2.99 22.30 -14.07
N GLY A 198 3.66 21.81 -15.09
CA GLY A 198 3.90 22.55 -16.35
C GLY A 198 5.07 23.51 -16.21
N SER A 199 5.13 24.50 -17.06
CA SER A 199 6.14 25.57 -17.03
C SER A 199 5.51 26.90 -16.63
N LYS A 200 5.40 27.12 -15.31
CA LYS A 200 4.66 28.25 -14.71
C LYS A 200 5.52 29.50 -14.44
N GLY A 201 6.84 29.35 -14.38
CA GLY A 201 7.74 30.45 -14.07
C GLY A 201 7.87 30.73 -12.57
N THR A 202 8.52 31.85 -12.26
CA THR A 202 8.97 32.21 -10.89
C THR A 202 7.84 32.32 -9.87
N THR A 203 6.69 32.83 -10.27
CA THR A 203 5.53 33.08 -9.41
C THR A 203 4.23 32.46 -9.94
N GLY A 204 4.33 31.59 -10.93
CA GLY A 204 3.18 30.93 -11.53
C GLY A 204 2.47 31.74 -12.61
N THR A 205 3.02 32.86 -13.03
CA THR A 205 2.40 33.80 -13.96
C THR A 205 2.82 33.64 -15.43
N GLN A 206 3.79 32.75 -15.69
CA GLN A 206 4.40 32.55 -17.02
C GLN A 206 4.98 33.83 -17.66
N ALA A 207 5.35 34.83 -16.84
CA ALA A 207 5.81 36.13 -17.31
C ALA A 207 7.01 36.02 -18.28
N SER A 208 7.99 35.14 -18.01
CA SER A 208 9.15 34.94 -18.88
C SER A 208 8.75 34.40 -20.26
N PHE A 209 7.77 33.51 -20.32
CA PHE A 209 7.25 32.99 -21.61
C PHE A 209 6.46 34.05 -22.32
N LEU A 210 5.68 34.86 -21.61
CA LEU A 210 4.95 35.98 -22.22
C LEU A 210 5.91 36.96 -22.90
N GLU A 211 7.06 37.22 -22.29
CA GLU A 211 8.11 38.04 -22.87
C GLU A 211 8.76 37.37 -24.06
N LEU A 212 9.14 36.08 -23.95
CA LEU A 212 9.75 35.30 -25.05
C LEU A 212 8.86 35.24 -26.31
N PHE A 213 7.55 35.16 -26.12
CA PHE A 213 6.58 35.10 -27.21
C PHE A 213 5.87 36.45 -27.50
N ASN A 214 6.51 37.57 -27.13
CA ASN A 214 6.06 38.94 -27.44
C ASN A 214 4.60 39.25 -27.07
N GLY A 215 4.14 38.69 -25.95
CA GLY A 215 2.79 38.92 -25.41
C GLY A 215 1.70 38.05 -26.01
N ASP A 216 2.03 37.05 -26.82
CA ASP A 216 1.05 36.14 -27.46
C ASP A 216 0.45 35.15 -26.49
N GLN A 217 -0.69 35.50 -25.90
CA GLN A 217 -1.42 34.70 -24.90
C GLN A 217 -1.86 33.32 -25.46
N GLU A 218 -2.31 33.29 -26.73
CA GLU A 218 -2.80 32.06 -27.37
C GLU A 218 -1.68 31.02 -27.51
N THR A 219 -0.47 31.49 -27.81
CA THR A 219 0.72 30.63 -27.89
C THR A 219 1.13 30.14 -26.48
N ILE A 220 1.09 31.00 -25.48
CA ILE A 220 1.41 30.62 -24.08
C ILE A 220 0.46 29.55 -23.56
N ASP A 221 -0.84 29.64 -23.86
CA ASP A 221 -1.85 28.65 -23.41
C ASP A 221 -1.56 27.23 -23.93
N LYS A 222 -0.74 27.07 -24.95
CA LYS A 222 -0.38 25.77 -25.55
C LYS A 222 0.84 25.12 -24.89
N ILE A 223 1.67 25.88 -24.16
CA ILE A 223 2.94 25.38 -23.57
C ILE A 223 2.70 24.20 -22.64
N ASP A 224 1.87 24.37 -21.62
CA ASP A 224 1.61 23.33 -20.63
C ASP A 224 0.97 22.06 -21.18
N PRO A 225 -0.09 22.15 -22.02
CA PRO A 225 -0.66 20.96 -22.67
C PRO A 225 0.34 20.19 -23.54
N MET A 226 1.21 20.89 -24.26
CA MET A 226 2.24 20.25 -25.10
C MET A 226 3.31 19.56 -24.25
N ILE A 227 3.78 20.19 -23.18
CA ILE A 227 4.72 19.57 -22.23
C ILE A 227 4.07 18.34 -21.57
N ALA A 228 2.83 18.46 -21.12
CA ALA A 228 2.11 17.33 -20.52
C ALA A 228 2.04 16.13 -21.50
N ALA A 229 1.63 16.36 -22.72
CA ALA A 229 1.54 15.32 -23.75
C ALA A 229 2.90 14.64 -24.02
N LYS A 230 3.98 15.42 -24.15
CA LYS A 230 5.35 14.91 -24.36
C LYS A 230 5.85 14.06 -23.19
N MET A 231 5.40 14.38 -21.98
CA MET A 231 5.76 13.64 -20.75
C MET A 231 4.76 12.52 -20.38
N GLY A 232 3.76 12.25 -21.25
CA GLY A 232 2.78 11.17 -21.04
C GLY A 232 1.68 11.49 -20.03
N PHE A 233 1.44 12.76 -19.73
CA PHE A 233 0.36 13.23 -18.87
C PHE A 233 -0.76 13.86 -19.68
N LYS A 234 -1.98 13.82 -19.14
CA LYS A 234 -3.16 14.39 -19.81
C LYS A 234 -3.18 15.92 -19.73
N GLU A 235 -2.73 16.49 -18.62
CA GLU A 235 -2.84 17.93 -18.34
C GLU A 235 -1.86 18.38 -17.25
N CYS A 236 -1.72 19.69 -17.12
CA CYS A 236 -1.05 20.36 -16.03
C CYS A 236 -2.08 20.98 -15.07
N TYR A 237 -1.65 21.32 -13.85
CA TYR A 237 -2.47 22.11 -12.93
C TYR A 237 -2.75 23.49 -13.57
N PRO A 238 -4.02 23.95 -13.55
CA PRO A 238 -4.38 25.18 -14.25
C PRO A 238 -3.78 26.43 -13.59
N VAL A 239 -3.62 26.41 -12.27
CA VAL A 239 -3.00 27.48 -11.49
C VAL A 239 -2.02 26.95 -10.47
N SER A 240 -0.95 27.68 -10.23
CA SER A 240 0.05 27.38 -9.22
C SER A 240 0.81 28.66 -8.83
N GLY A 241 1.59 28.60 -7.76
CA GLY A 241 2.71 29.51 -7.57
C GLY A 241 3.93 29.04 -8.38
N GLN A 242 5.11 29.15 -7.79
CA GLN A 242 6.32 28.56 -8.40
C GLN A 242 6.29 27.04 -8.39
N THR A 243 5.57 26.43 -7.45
CA THR A 243 5.44 24.97 -7.23
C THR A 243 4.01 24.54 -7.44
N TYR A 244 3.80 23.22 -7.69
CA TYR A 244 2.47 22.64 -7.51
C TYR A 244 2.06 22.69 -6.02
N SER A 245 0.77 22.70 -5.74
CA SER A 245 0.28 22.67 -4.37
C SER A 245 0.79 21.45 -3.62
N ARG A 246 1.46 21.65 -2.48
CA ARG A 246 1.93 20.55 -1.60
C ARG A 246 0.79 19.70 -1.03
N LYS A 247 -0.45 20.11 -1.25
CA LYS A 247 -1.64 19.28 -1.03
C LYS A 247 -1.61 17.97 -1.83
N VAL A 248 -0.95 17.96 -2.97
CA VAL A 248 -0.76 16.74 -3.78
C VAL A 248 0.06 15.71 -3.01
N ASP A 249 1.17 16.12 -2.40
CA ASP A 249 2.02 15.25 -1.58
C ASP A 249 1.23 14.67 -0.40
N THR A 250 0.38 15.49 0.24
CA THR A 250 -0.51 15.05 1.33
C THR A 250 -1.48 13.97 0.84
N ARG A 251 -2.09 14.14 -0.33
CA ARG A 251 -3.02 13.15 -0.91
C ARG A 251 -2.32 11.82 -1.19
N VAL A 252 -1.12 11.87 -1.75
CA VAL A 252 -0.29 10.68 -2.00
C VAL A 252 0.06 9.99 -0.68
N ALA A 253 0.58 10.72 0.30
CA ALA A 253 0.97 10.15 1.59
C ALA A 253 -0.22 9.53 2.35
N ASN A 254 -1.42 10.12 2.25
CA ASN A 254 -2.63 9.57 2.87
C ASN A 254 -3.03 8.22 2.27
N VAL A 255 -2.86 8.03 0.96
CA VAL A 255 -3.10 6.72 0.32
C VAL A 255 -2.11 5.68 0.85
N LEU A 256 -0.83 6.03 0.96
CA LEU A 256 0.16 5.12 1.53
C LEU A 256 -0.17 4.76 2.99
N ALA A 257 -0.60 5.75 3.79
CA ALA A 257 -1.01 5.54 5.17
C ALA A 257 -2.27 4.64 5.28
N GLY A 258 -3.22 4.76 4.37
CA GLY A 258 -4.40 3.90 4.28
C GLY A 258 -4.00 2.45 4.07
N ILE A 259 -3.21 2.17 3.04
CA ILE A 259 -2.69 0.82 2.75
C ILE A 259 -1.90 0.26 3.96
N ALA A 260 -1.06 1.10 4.58
CA ALA A 260 -0.31 0.71 5.77
C ALA A 260 -1.22 0.35 6.95
N ALA A 261 -2.33 1.07 7.16
CA ALA A 261 -3.31 0.78 8.20
C ALA A 261 -3.99 -0.58 7.96
N SER A 262 -4.41 -0.88 6.74
CA SER A 262 -5.00 -2.17 6.35
C SER A 262 -4.00 -3.32 6.53
N ALA A 263 -2.75 -3.15 6.10
CA ALA A 263 -1.69 -4.13 6.30
C ALA A 263 -1.38 -4.36 7.79
N HIS A 264 -1.36 -3.30 8.59
CA HIS A 264 -1.16 -3.39 10.04
C HIS A 264 -2.28 -4.20 10.70
N LYS A 265 -3.54 -3.91 10.35
CA LYS A 265 -4.71 -4.64 10.87
C LYS A 265 -4.64 -6.12 10.53
N MET A 266 -4.40 -6.48 9.28
CA MET A 266 -4.22 -7.87 8.84
C MET A 266 -3.10 -8.57 9.62
N SER A 267 -1.94 -7.92 9.76
CA SER A 267 -0.79 -8.49 10.46
C SER A 267 -1.06 -8.73 11.94
N ASN A 268 -1.84 -7.88 12.60
CA ASN A 268 -2.26 -8.09 13.98
C ASN A 268 -3.15 -9.32 14.12
N ASP A 269 -4.13 -9.49 13.23
CA ASP A 269 -5.00 -10.66 13.24
C ASP A 269 -4.18 -11.96 13.04
N ILE A 270 -3.24 -11.96 12.10
CA ILE A 270 -2.36 -13.12 11.85
C ILE A 270 -1.52 -13.44 13.10
N ARG A 271 -0.96 -12.45 13.77
CA ARG A 271 -0.19 -12.64 15.02
C ARG A 271 -1.03 -13.25 16.14
N LEU A 272 -2.29 -12.78 16.28
CA LEU A 272 -3.23 -13.34 17.27
C LEU A 272 -3.64 -14.77 16.91
N LEU A 273 -3.89 -15.04 15.62
CA LEU A 273 -4.21 -16.39 15.14
C LEU A 273 -3.02 -17.37 15.32
N GLN A 274 -1.79 -16.88 15.13
CA GLN A 274 -0.58 -17.69 15.39
C GLN A 274 -0.37 -17.94 16.88
N HIS A 275 -0.72 -16.99 17.75
CA HIS A 275 -0.77 -17.24 19.19
C HIS A 275 -1.74 -18.37 19.55
N LEU A 276 -2.90 -18.41 18.89
CA LEU A 276 -3.87 -19.50 19.03
C LEU A 276 -3.43 -20.80 18.33
N LYS A 277 -2.35 -20.80 17.56
CA LYS A 277 -1.87 -21.93 16.73
C LYS A 277 -2.88 -22.38 15.69
N GLU A 278 -3.76 -21.50 15.26
CA GLU A 278 -4.80 -21.78 14.26
C GLU A 278 -4.35 -21.48 12.84
N VAL A 279 -3.61 -20.38 12.68
CA VAL A 279 -3.03 -19.94 11.40
C VAL A 279 -1.62 -19.42 11.69
N GLU A 280 -0.67 -19.79 10.86
CA GLU A 280 0.72 -19.35 10.96
C GLU A 280 1.19 -18.71 9.64
N GLU A 281 2.07 -17.71 9.74
CA GLU A 281 2.81 -17.21 8.57
C GLU A 281 3.78 -18.28 8.06
N PRO A 282 4.24 -18.21 6.78
CA PRO A 282 5.16 -19.19 6.23
C PRO A 282 6.49 -19.21 7.00
N PHE A 283 7.03 -20.41 7.17
CA PHE A 283 8.30 -20.65 7.83
C PHE A 283 9.22 -21.46 6.92
N GLU A 284 10.36 -20.91 6.56
CA GLU A 284 11.28 -21.55 5.63
C GLU A 284 12.07 -22.69 6.30
N LYS A 285 12.47 -23.68 5.51
CA LYS A 285 13.15 -24.90 6.00
C LYS A 285 14.39 -24.61 6.87
N ASN A 286 15.13 -23.56 6.55
CA ASN A 286 16.36 -23.19 7.24
C ASN A 286 16.19 -21.96 8.14
N GLN A 287 14.98 -21.46 8.30
CA GLN A 287 14.71 -20.28 9.12
C GLN A 287 14.86 -20.62 10.60
N ILE A 288 15.51 -19.71 11.35
CA ILE A 288 15.61 -19.82 12.82
C ILE A 288 14.59 -18.87 13.42
N GLY A 289 13.60 -19.42 14.13
CA GLY A 289 12.55 -18.63 14.76
C GLY A 289 12.92 -18.08 16.14
N SER A 290 13.89 -18.71 16.80
CA SER A 290 14.36 -18.31 18.13
C SER A 290 15.76 -18.84 18.39
N SER A 291 16.62 -17.98 18.96
CA SER A 291 17.98 -18.36 19.36
C SER A 291 18.05 -19.29 20.58
N ALA A 292 16.99 -19.30 21.40
CA ALA A 292 16.95 -20.06 22.65
C ALA A 292 16.05 -21.31 22.57
N MET A 293 14.95 -21.24 21.83
CA MET A 293 13.97 -22.33 21.71
C MET A 293 13.80 -22.73 20.25
N ALA A 294 14.47 -23.77 19.81
CA ALA A 294 14.59 -24.15 18.39
C ALA A 294 13.26 -24.44 17.68
N TYR A 295 12.24 -24.91 18.41
CA TYR A 295 10.92 -25.19 17.83
C TYR A 295 10.00 -23.97 17.73
N LYS A 296 10.36 -22.83 18.36
CA LYS A 296 9.52 -21.64 18.44
C LYS A 296 9.47 -20.93 17.09
N ARG A 297 8.28 -20.76 16.56
CA ARG A 297 8.01 -20.01 15.33
C ARG A 297 7.40 -18.67 15.67
N ASN A 298 8.19 -17.60 15.53
CA ASN A 298 7.71 -16.24 15.76
C ASN A 298 7.12 -15.67 14.48
N PRO A 299 6.02 -14.91 14.53
CA PRO A 299 5.43 -14.23 13.36
C PRO A 299 6.24 -12.98 12.97
N MET A 300 7.54 -13.16 12.66
CA MET A 300 8.48 -12.05 12.46
C MET A 300 8.14 -11.18 11.25
N ARG A 301 7.57 -11.76 10.20
CA ARG A 301 7.15 -11.01 8.99
C ARG A 301 5.93 -10.16 9.31
N SER A 302 4.94 -10.72 9.98
CA SER A 302 3.76 -9.97 10.44
C SER A 302 4.12 -8.87 11.45
N GLU A 303 5.08 -9.10 12.34
CA GLU A 303 5.62 -8.08 13.25
C GLU A 303 6.32 -6.96 12.49
N ARG A 304 7.05 -7.28 11.43
CA ARG A 304 7.72 -6.31 10.55
C ARG A 304 6.71 -5.49 9.75
N ILE A 305 5.67 -6.12 9.19
CA ILE A 305 4.55 -5.41 8.56
C ILE A 305 3.98 -4.36 9.54
N ALA A 306 3.65 -4.78 10.76
CA ALA A 306 3.10 -3.87 11.77
C ALA A 306 4.05 -2.71 12.12
N SER A 307 5.35 -2.98 12.23
CA SER A 307 6.33 -1.94 12.60
C SER A 307 6.57 -0.94 11.46
N LEU A 308 6.73 -1.39 10.23
CA LEU A 308 6.88 -0.51 9.06
C LEU A 308 5.59 0.29 8.79
N SER A 309 4.43 -0.31 8.99
CA SER A 309 3.14 0.37 8.83
C SER A 309 3.00 1.58 9.77
N ARG A 310 3.43 1.45 11.04
CA ARG A 310 3.44 2.61 11.96
C ARG A 310 4.34 3.74 11.45
N TYR A 311 5.49 3.39 10.86
CA TYR A 311 6.38 4.37 10.27
C TYR A 311 5.67 5.16 9.16
N VAL A 312 5.04 4.47 8.19
CA VAL A 312 4.31 5.11 7.08
C VAL A 312 3.17 6.00 7.57
N MET A 313 2.36 5.52 8.53
CA MET A 313 1.25 6.29 9.07
C MET A 313 1.70 7.58 9.76
N VAL A 314 2.81 7.55 10.50
CA VAL A 314 3.37 8.73 11.16
C VAL A 314 4.05 9.65 10.14
N ASP A 315 4.78 9.10 9.17
CA ASP A 315 5.45 9.85 8.12
C ASP A 315 4.46 10.68 7.28
N ALA A 316 3.25 10.20 7.07
CA ALA A 316 2.19 10.91 6.34
C ALA A 316 1.81 12.28 6.96
N LEU A 317 2.15 12.53 8.21
CA LEU A 317 1.98 13.85 8.84
C LEU A 317 2.95 14.89 8.27
N ASN A 318 4.13 14.50 7.80
CA ASN A 318 5.12 15.40 7.23
C ASN A 318 4.55 16.19 6.03
N PRO A 319 4.03 15.55 4.96
CA PRO A 319 3.43 16.29 3.84
C PRO A 319 2.21 17.14 4.25
N ALA A 320 1.41 16.67 5.20
CA ALA A 320 0.25 17.42 5.67
C ALA A 320 0.65 18.73 6.36
N ILE A 321 1.63 18.68 7.25
CA ILE A 321 2.18 19.86 7.95
C ILE A 321 2.88 20.78 6.95
N THR A 322 3.71 20.22 6.06
CA THR A 322 4.39 20.98 5.00
C THR A 322 3.38 21.74 4.13
N SER A 323 2.31 21.10 3.70
CA SER A 323 1.25 21.73 2.91
C SER A 323 0.59 22.90 3.67
N ALA A 324 0.34 22.73 4.96
CA ALA A 324 -0.31 23.75 5.81
C ALA A 324 0.56 24.97 6.12
N THR A 325 1.89 24.80 6.03
CA THR A 325 2.86 25.84 6.40
C THR A 325 3.53 26.53 5.21
N GLN A 326 3.11 26.27 3.97
CA GLN A 326 3.62 26.97 2.79
C GLN A 326 3.19 28.45 2.79
N TRP A 327 4.07 29.33 2.30
CA TRP A 327 3.83 30.76 2.22
C TRP A 327 3.71 31.26 0.79
N PHE A 328 2.65 32.00 0.51
CA PHE A 328 2.44 32.68 -0.77
C PHE A 328 2.75 31.78 -1.99
N GLU A 329 3.58 32.25 -2.91
CA GLU A 329 3.93 31.56 -4.16
C GLU A 329 5.07 30.57 -3.98
N ARG A 330 5.89 30.71 -2.92
CA ARG A 330 7.01 29.80 -2.63
C ARG A 330 7.57 30.03 -1.22
N THR A 331 7.82 28.92 -0.51
CA THR A 331 8.82 28.84 0.56
C THR A 331 9.66 27.57 0.35
N LEU A 332 10.90 27.54 0.80
CA LEU A 332 11.84 26.44 0.57
C LEU A 332 11.83 25.40 1.70
N ASP A 333 11.10 25.60 2.77
CA ASP A 333 11.07 24.71 3.93
C ASP A 333 10.47 23.33 3.62
N ASP A 334 9.75 23.20 2.53
CA ASP A 334 9.27 21.93 2.00
C ASP A 334 10.39 21.02 1.52
N SER A 335 11.45 21.59 0.96
CA SER A 335 12.44 20.88 0.13
C SER A 335 13.15 19.75 0.87
N ALA A 336 13.73 20.03 2.05
CA ALA A 336 14.45 19.01 2.82
C ALA A 336 13.49 17.96 3.38
N ASN A 337 12.30 18.36 3.87
CA ASN A 337 11.30 17.43 4.39
C ASN A 337 10.79 16.48 3.30
N LYS A 338 10.43 16.99 2.11
CA LYS A 338 9.96 16.17 0.97
C LYS A 338 10.99 15.13 0.53
N ARG A 339 12.27 15.51 0.49
CA ARG A 339 13.36 14.61 0.07
C ARG A 339 13.53 13.40 0.97
N LEU A 340 13.02 13.46 2.20
CA LEU A 340 13.00 12.37 3.16
C LEU A 340 11.64 11.68 3.15
N SER A 341 10.58 12.40 3.48
CA SER A 341 9.26 11.84 3.76
C SER A 341 8.65 11.12 2.55
N ILE A 342 8.72 11.68 1.35
CA ILE A 342 8.10 11.06 0.17
C ILE A 342 8.82 9.77 -0.23
N PRO A 343 10.14 9.73 -0.47
CA PRO A 343 10.84 8.50 -0.81
C PRO A 343 10.71 7.43 0.28
N GLU A 344 10.90 7.79 1.55
CA GLU A 344 10.86 6.83 2.65
C GLU A 344 9.47 6.23 2.85
N GLY A 345 8.40 7.01 2.68
CA GLY A 345 7.03 6.51 2.68
C GLY A 345 6.80 5.46 1.60
N PHE A 346 7.28 5.70 0.38
CA PHE A 346 7.19 4.73 -0.73
C PHE A 346 8.08 3.51 -0.53
N LEU A 347 9.32 3.68 -0.09
CA LEU A 347 10.21 2.55 0.19
C LEU A 347 9.65 1.64 1.28
N ALA A 348 9.06 2.23 2.32
CA ALA A 348 8.45 1.47 3.40
C ALA A 348 7.20 0.72 2.96
N ILE A 349 6.28 1.36 2.22
CA ILE A 349 5.06 0.71 1.73
C ILE A 349 5.36 -0.41 0.73
N ASP A 350 6.37 -0.23 -0.09
CA ASP A 350 6.86 -1.25 -1.02
C ASP A 350 7.29 -2.52 -0.27
N GLY A 351 8.12 -2.37 0.76
CA GLY A 351 8.53 -3.48 1.63
C GLY A 351 7.37 -4.11 2.39
N ILE A 352 6.39 -3.32 2.84
CA ILE A 352 5.17 -3.82 3.48
C ILE A 352 4.39 -4.72 2.52
N LEU A 353 4.19 -4.30 1.27
CA LEU A 353 3.43 -5.07 0.30
C LEU A 353 4.14 -6.36 -0.12
N ASP A 354 5.47 -6.36 -0.24
CA ASP A 354 6.24 -7.58 -0.48
C ASP A 354 6.11 -8.56 0.69
N LEU A 355 6.17 -8.07 1.93
CA LEU A 355 5.93 -8.89 3.11
C LEU A 355 4.49 -9.43 3.15
N CYS A 356 3.48 -8.59 2.86
CA CYS A 356 2.09 -9.03 2.79
C CYS A 356 1.91 -10.14 1.74
N LEU A 357 2.47 -9.95 0.55
CA LEU A 357 2.39 -10.94 -0.53
C LEU A 357 3.01 -12.28 -0.11
N ASN A 358 4.20 -12.25 0.49
CA ASN A 358 4.87 -13.45 0.98
C ASN A 358 4.08 -14.15 2.10
N VAL A 359 3.59 -13.38 3.07
CA VAL A 359 2.84 -13.94 4.21
C VAL A 359 1.55 -14.58 3.74
N VAL A 360 0.79 -13.90 2.87
CA VAL A 360 -0.52 -14.39 2.42
C VAL A 360 -0.40 -15.62 1.51
N ASP A 361 0.55 -15.62 0.58
CA ASP A 361 0.81 -16.79 -0.31
C ASP A 361 1.18 -18.05 0.49
N GLY A 362 1.84 -17.88 1.64
CA GLY A 362 2.33 -18.97 2.46
C GLY A 362 1.56 -19.28 3.73
N LEU A 363 0.39 -18.68 4.00
CA LEU A 363 -0.38 -18.91 5.22
C LEU A 363 -0.72 -20.39 5.40
N VAL A 364 -0.40 -20.91 6.59
CA VAL A 364 -0.69 -22.30 6.99
C VAL A 364 -1.86 -22.31 7.96
N VAL A 365 -2.90 -23.07 7.64
CA VAL A 365 -4.09 -23.26 8.48
C VAL A 365 -4.03 -24.63 9.13
N TYR A 366 -4.36 -24.70 10.42
CA TYR A 366 -4.39 -25.94 11.22
C TYR A 366 -5.84 -26.32 11.59
N PRO A 367 -6.60 -27.00 10.73
CA PRO A 367 -8.02 -27.29 10.94
C PRO A 367 -8.29 -28.07 12.22
N LYS A 368 -7.39 -28.98 12.62
CA LYS A 368 -7.56 -29.77 13.87
C LYS A 368 -7.40 -28.95 15.14
N VAL A 369 -6.55 -27.93 15.12
CA VAL A 369 -6.42 -26.99 16.25
C VAL A 369 -7.68 -26.11 16.33
N ILE A 370 -8.13 -25.63 15.19
CA ILE A 370 -9.38 -24.86 15.09
C ILE A 370 -10.57 -25.67 15.59
N GLU A 371 -10.69 -26.94 15.17
CA GLU A 371 -11.74 -27.85 15.61
C GLU A 371 -11.72 -28.03 17.14
N LYS A 372 -10.54 -28.24 17.74
CA LYS A 372 -10.38 -28.37 19.19
C LYS A 372 -10.86 -27.13 19.92
N HIS A 373 -10.46 -25.93 19.49
CA HIS A 373 -10.92 -24.67 20.09
C HIS A 373 -12.42 -24.46 19.89
N MET A 374 -12.92 -24.76 18.70
CA MET A 374 -14.34 -24.68 18.40
C MET A 374 -15.16 -25.57 19.33
N MET A 375 -14.76 -26.84 19.51
CA MET A 375 -15.48 -27.80 20.32
C MET A 375 -15.47 -27.47 21.82
N SER A 376 -14.50 -26.67 22.31
CA SER A 376 -14.50 -26.20 23.69
C SER A 376 -15.58 -25.13 23.97
N GLU A 377 -16.01 -24.40 22.95
CA GLU A 377 -16.95 -23.28 23.08
C GLU A 377 -18.33 -23.57 22.45
N LEU A 378 -18.38 -24.40 21.41
CA LEU A 378 -19.60 -24.68 20.65
C LEU A 378 -20.78 -25.18 21.51
N PRO A 379 -20.60 -26.04 22.53
CA PRO A 379 -21.70 -26.45 23.39
C PRO A 379 -22.44 -25.28 24.02
N PHE A 380 -21.74 -24.21 24.44
CA PHE A 380 -22.38 -23.01 24.99
C PHE A 380 -23.14 -22.22 23.91
N MET A 381 -22.64 -22.19 22.69
CA MET A 381 -23.28 -21.48 21.57
C MET A 381 -24.49 -22.24 21.02
N ALA A 382 -24.46 -23.56 21.11
CA ALA A 382 -25.51 -24.44 20.60
C ALA A 382 -26.73 -24.57 21.54
N THR A 383 -26.69 -23.99 22.72
CA THR A 383 -27.74 -24.13 23.74
C THR A 383 -29.13 -23.76 23.27
N GLU A 384 -29.26 -22.75 22.39
CA GLU A 384 -30.53 -22.37 21.80
C GLU A 384 -31.08 -23.47 20.86
N ASN A 385 -30.20 -24.03 20.02
CA ASN A 385 -30.59 -25.10 19.09
C ASN A 385 -31.01 -26.37 19.87
N ILE A 386 -30.20 -26.73 20.89
CA ILE A 386 -30.52 -27.86 21.78
C ILE A 386 -31.89 -27.66 22.44
N MET A 387 -32.14 -26.48 22.98
CA MET A 387 -33.42 -26.13 23.59
C MET A 387 -34.57 -26.27 22.59
N MET A 388 -34.39 -25.73 21.37
CA MET A 388 -35.45 -25.79 20.34
C MET A 388 -35.73 -27.23 19.88
N ASP A 389 -34.70 -28.07 19.79
CA ASP A 389 -34.86 -29.46 19.45
C ASP A 389 -35.58 -30.23 20.58
N ALA A 390 -35.26 -29.96 21.83
CA ALA A 390 -35.98 -30.50 22.99
C ALA A 390 -37.46 -30.05 23.01
N VAL A 391 -37.75 -28.81 22.63
CA VAL A 391 -39.15 -28.32 22.50
C VAL A 391 -39.90 -29.06 21.40
N LYS A 392 -39.30 -29.34 20.25
CA LYS A 392 -39.93 -30.15 19.18
C LYS A 392 -40.26 -31.56 19.65
N LEU A 393 -39.52 -32.09 20.60
CA LEU A 393 -39.74 -33.39 21.22
C LEU A 393 -40.74 -33.33 22.39
N GLY A 394 -41.40 -32.17 22.61
CA GLY A 394 -42.49 -32.01 23.60
C GLY A 394 -42.06 -31.35 24.91
N GLY A 395 -40.85 -30.83 25.02
CA GLY A 395 -40.37 -30.12 26.21
C GLY A 395 -40.97 -28.73 26.37
N ASN A 396 -41.05 -28.23 27.62
CA ASN A 396 -41.52 -26.89 27.95
C ASN A 396 -40.35 -25.88 27.78
N ARG A 397 -40.51 -24.93 26.84
CA ARG A 397 -39.44 -23.97 26.49
C ARG A 397 -38.90 -23.18 27.71
N GLN A 398 -39.77 -22.77 28.63
CA GLN A 398 -39.33 -21.96 29.78
C GLN A 398 -38.56 -22.80 30.79
N GLU A 399 -39.00 -24.00 31.07
CA GLU A 399 -38.30 -24.95 31.96
C GLU A 399 -36.96 -25.36 31.36
N LEU A 400 -36.91 -25.68 30.08
CA LEU A 400 -35.67 -26.01 29.37
C LEU A 400 -34.67 -24.88 29.36
N HIS A 401 -35.16 -23.63 29.17
CA HIS A 401 -34.27 -22.46 29.21
C HIS A 401 -33.61 -22.29 30.59
N GLU A 402 -34.37 -22.43 31.70
CA GLU A 402 -33.81 -22.30 33.01
C GLU A 402 -32.83 -23.45 33.33
N ARG A 403 -33.16 -24.68 32.94
CA ARG A 403 -32.27 -25.81 33.08
C ARG A 403 -30.96 -25.65 32.34
N ILE A 404 -31.02 -25.21 31.06
CA ILE A 404 -29.79 -24.91 30.27
C ILE A 404 -28.98 -23.82 30.95
N ARG A 405 -29.61 -22.79 31.50
CA ARG A 405 -28.90 -21.72 32.22
C ARG A 405 -28.14 -22.27 33.40
N GLU A 406 -28.78 -23.09 34.24
CA GLU A 406 -28.15 -23.72 35.42
C GLU A 406 -26.99 -24.64 35.02
N LEU A 407 -27.21 -25.54 34.04
CA LEU A 407 -26.19 -26.47 33.54
C LEU A 407 -25.03 -25.74 32.88
N SER A 408 -25.30 -24.64 32.18
CA SER A 408 -24.24 -23.79 31.57
C SER A 408 -23.40 -23.10 32.64
N MET A 409 -24.00 -22.68 33.77
CA MET A 409 -23.26 -22.09 34.88
C MET A 409 -22.37 -23.15 35.56
N GLU A 410 -22.86 -24.38 35.72
CA GLU A 410 -22.07 -25.50 36.26
C GLU A 410 -20.90 -25.85 35.33
N ALA A 411 -21.16 -26.04 34.02
CA ALA A 411 -20.10 -26.30 33.04
C ALA A 411 -19.07 -25.16 33.00
N GLY A 412 -19.53 -23.91 33.02
CA GLY A 412 -18.66 -22.73 33.06
C GLY A 412 -17.77 -22.69 34.31
N ARG A 413 -18.30 -23.12 35.48
CA ARG A 413 -17.50 -23.28 36.71
C ARG A 413 -16.45 -24.37 36.56
N ASN A 414 -16.83 -25.52 35.98
CA ASN A 414 -15.92 -26.64 35.76
C ASN A 414 -14.73 -26.20 34.86
N VAL A 415 -15.00 -25.44 33.80
CA VAL A 415 -13.98 -24.90 32.91
C VAL A 415 -13.10 -23.86 33.63
N LYS A 416 -13.71 -22.83 34.21
CA LYS A 416 -12.98 -21.63 34.68
C LYS A 416 -12.36 -21.79 36.09
N VAL A 417 -13.01 -22.50 36.97
CA VAL A 417 -12.54 -22.65 38.34
C VAL A 417 -11.74 -23.93 38.54
N GLU A 418 -12.19 -25.00 37.89
CA GLU A 418 -11.57 -26.33 38.10
C GLU A 418 -10.59 -26.72 36.98
N GLY A 419 -10.51 -25.93 35.90
CA GLY A 419 -9.63 -26.19 34.76
C GLY A 419 -9.97 -27.47 33.99
N LYS A 420 -11.20 -27.95 34.09
CA LYS A 420 -11.70 -29.12 33.36
C LYS A 420 -12.15 -28.79 31.96
N GLU A 421 -12.35 -29.81 31.14
CA GLU A 421 -12.97 -29.66 29.82
C GLU A 421 -14.45 -29.27 29.97
N ASN A 422 -15.02 -28.68 28.91
CA ASN A 422 -16.43 -28.33 28.85
C ASN A 422 -17.27 -29.61 28.81
N ASN A 423 -18.06 -29.83 29.83
CA ASN A 423 -18.93 -31.02 29.98
C ASN A 423 -20.42 -30.67 29.88
N LEU A 424 -20.80 -29.57 29.22
CA LEU A 424 -22.18 -29.13 29.13
C LEU A 424 -23.09 -30.18 28.48
N LEU A 425 -22.60 -30.84 27.40
CA LEU A 425 -23.38 -31.86 26.70
C LEU A 425 -23.65 -33.08 27.59
N GLU A 426 -22.69 -33.49 28.41
CA GLU A 426 -22.83 -34.56 29.40
C GLU A 426 -23.83 -34.20 30.49
N LEU A 427 -23.81 -32.96 30.98
CA LEU A 427 -24.76 -32.44 31.94
C LEU A 427 -26.18 -32.40 31.41
N ILE A 428 -26.35 -31.93 30.16
CA ILE A 428 -27.65 -31.90 29.48
C ILE A 428 -28.18 -33.32 29.25
N ALA A 429 -27.34 -34.25 28.78
CA ALA A 429 -27.71 -35.63 28.54
C ALA A 429 -28.14 -36.40 29.81
N ALA A 430 -27.61 -35.99 30.94
CA ALA A 430 -27.95 -36.60 32.26
C ALA A 430 -29.19 -35.98 32.90
N ASP A 431 -29.69 -34.83 32.37
CA ASP A 431 -30.86 -34.15 32.93
C ASP A 431 -32.15 -34.70 32.33
N PRO A 432 -33.10 -35.17 33.16
CA PRO A 432 -34.35 -35.79 32.67
C PRO A 432 -35.28 -34.85 31.91
N ALA A 433 -35.04 -33.53 31.98
CA ALA A 433 -35.82 -32.56 31.21
C ALA A 433 -35.52 -32.62 29.72
N PHE A 434 -34.37 -33.18 29.35
CA PHE A 434 -33.92 -33.31 27.95
C PHE A 434 -34.08 -34.74 27.43
N PRO A 435 -34.88 -34.96 26.41
CA PRO A 435 -35.16 -36.31 25.91
C PRO A 435 -34.04 -36.85 24.97
N MET A 436 -32.97 -36.07 24.77
CA MET A 436 -31.87 -36.41 23.86
C MET A 436 -30.69 -37.05 24.61
N GLY A 437 -30.15 -38.12 24.03
CA GLY A 437 -28.97 -38.78 24.57
C GLY A 437 -27.65 -38.06 24.16
N LEU A 438 -26.56 -38.40 24.87
CA LEU A 438 -25.26 -37.76 24.66
C LEU A 438 -24.76 -37.93 23.23
N GLU A 439 -24.92 -39.08 22.61
CA GLU A 439 -24.48 -39.31 21.23
C GLU A 439 -25.29 -38.47 20.22
N GLU A 440 -26.56 -38.23 20.46
CA GLU A 440 -27.41 -37.40 19.66
C GLU A 440 -27.01 -35.91 19.80
N LEU A 441 -26.75 -35.45 21.03
CA LEU A 441 -26.23 -34.12 21.29
C LEU A 441 -24.85 -33.89 20.61
N LYS A 442 -23.92 -34.83 20.73
CA LYS A 442 -22.62 -34.77 20.03
C LYS A 442 -22.76 -34.72 18.51
N ALA A 443 -23.67 -35.49 17.94
CA ALA A 443 -23.94 -35.47 16.51
C ALA A 443 -24.53 -34.14 16.00
N SER A 444 -25.20 -33.37 16.89
CA SER A 444 -25.68 -32.04 16.56
C SER A 444 -24.57 -30.97 16.55
N MET A 445 -23.41 -31.24 17.14
CA MET A 445 -22.27 -30.32 17.26
C MET A 445 -21.42 -30.30 15.98
N ASP A 446 -22.02 -30.24 14.82
CA ASP A 446 -21.33 -30.01 13.55
C ASP A 446 -21.08 -28.52 13.33
N PRO A 447 -19.83 -28.02 13.43
CA PRO A 447 -19.53 -26.61 13.30
C PRO A 447 -20.03 -25.97 12.02
N SER A 448 -20.13 -26.75 10.92
CA SER A 448 -20.63 -26.26 9.63
C SER A 448 -22.06 -25.74 9.65
N LYS A 449 -22.86 -26.19 10.63
CA LYS A 449 -24.25 -25.74 10.81
C LYS A 449 -24.37 -24.38 11.49
N TYR A 450 -23.29 -23.86 12.04
CA TYR A 450 -23.28 -22.64 12.86
C TYR A 450 -22.60 -21.44 12.19
N ILE A 451 -22.05 -21.61 10.98
CA ILE A 451 -21.31 -20.55 10.25
C ILE A 451 -22.19 -19.53 9.54
N GLY A 452 -23.50 -19.63 9.66
CA GLY A 452 -24.44 -18.74 8.99
C GLY A 452 -24.23 -18.73 7.47
N ARG A 453 -24.19 -17.56 6.88
CA ARG A 453 -23.96 -17.34 5.44
C ARG A 453 -22.49 -17.04 5.09
N SER A 454 -21.54 -17.43 5.92
CA SER A 454 -20.13 -17.10 5.71
C SER A 454 -19.62 -17.54 4.34
N LYS A 455 -19.92 -18.79 3.92
CA LYS A 455 -19.52 -19.33 2.63
C LYS A 455 -20.10 -18.54 1.46
N GLU A 456 -21.41 -18.33 1.46
CA GLU A 456 -22.12 -17.61 0.40
C GLU A 456 -21.69 -16.15 0.30
N GLN A 457 -21.36 -15.52 1.45
CA GLN A 457 -20.82 -14.16 1.47
C GLN A 457 -19.43 -14.07 0.85
N VAL A 458 -18.55 -15.04 1.11
CA VAL A 458 -17.24 -15.12 0.44
C VAL A 458 -17.42 -15.27 -1.06
N GLU A 459 -18.23 -16.23 -1.51
CA GLU A 459 -18.49 -16.49 -2.93
C GLU A 459 -19.07 -15.25 -3.64
N ALA A 460 -20.04 -14.60 -3.04
CA ALA A 460 -20.66 -13.39 -3.59
C ALA A 460 -19.66 -12.22 -3.68
N PHE A 461 -18.85 -11.99 -2.63
CA PHE A 461 -17.87 -10.92 -2.60
C PHE A 461 -16.76 -11.14 -3.63
N LEU A 462 -16.21 -12.35 -3.72
CA LEU A 462 -15.21 -12.68 -4.72
C LEU A 462 -15.76 -12.50 -6.13
N LYS A 463 -16.95 -13.04 -6.42
CA LYS A 463 -17.57 -12.98 -7.75
C LYS A 463 -17.92 -11.55 -8.19
N ASN A 464 -18.52 -10.77 -7.29
CA ASN A 464 -19.12 -9.49 -7.66
C ASN A 464 -18.18 -8.29 -7.52
N VAL A 465 -17.14 -8.41 -6.68
CA VAL A 465 -16.22 -7.29 -6.39
C VAL A 465 -14.79 -7.62 -6.84
N ILE A 466 -14.23 -8.71 -6.36
CA ILE A 466 -12.78 -8.97 -6.50
C ILE A 466 -12.42 -9.50 -7.89
N HIS A 467 -13.12 -10.51 -8.40
CA HIS A 467 -12.80 -11.09 -9.71
C HIS A 467 -12.89 -10.06 -10.84
N PRO A 468 -13.87 -9.12 -10.88
CA PRO A 468 -13.86 -8.04 -11.86
C PRO A 468 -12.60 -7.15 -11.79
N ILE A 469 -12.13 -6.82 -10.57
CA ILE A 469 -10.90 -6.06 -10.38
C ILE A 469 -9.69 -6.83 -10.92
N LEU A 470 -9.56 -8.12 -10.57
CA LEU A 470 -8.45 -8.95 -11.01
C LEU A 470 -8.44 -9.18 -12.53
N GLU A 471 -9.60 -9.41 -13.14
CA GLU A 471 -9.71 -9.58 -14.60
C GLU A 471 -9.35 -8.30 -15.35
N ALA A 472 -9.79 -7.13 -14.86
CA ALA A 472 -9.44 -5.84 -15.43
C ALA A 472 -7.93 -5.53 -15.34
N ASN A 473 -7.19 -6.23 -14.48
CA ASN A 473 -5.77 -6.01 -14.21
C ASN A 473 -4.92 -7.27 -14.39
N LYS A 474 -5.36 -8.21 -15.19
CA LYS A 474 -4.69 -9.51 -15.38
C LYS A 474 -3.24 -9.41 -15.87
N ASP A 475 -2.91 -8.37 -16.60
CA ASP A 475 -1.56 -8.05 -17.08
C ASP A 475 -0.58 -7.62 -15.97
N LEU A 476 -1.10 -7.24 -14.80
CA LEU A 476 -0.31 -6.87 -13.63
C LEU A 476 -0.08 -8.06 -12.66
N LEU A 477 -0.75 -9.18 -12.88
CA LEU A 477 -0.67 -10.34 -12.00
C LEU A 477 0.64 -11.13 -12.18
N GLY A 478 0.98 -11.94 -11.17
CA GLY A 478 2.14 -12.83 -11.20
C GLY A 478 3.41 -12.24 -10.57
N VAL A 479 3.30 -11.14 -9.85
CA VAL A 479 4.40 -10.60 -9.04
C VAL A 479 4.71 -11.57 -7.90
N LYS A 480 5.99 -11.90 -7.74
CA LYS A 480 6.50 -12.67 -6.60
C LYS A 480 7.16 -11.73 -5.61
N ALA A 481 6.96 -12.01 -4.33
CA ALA A 481 7.63 -11.25 -3.27
C ALA A 481 9.15 -11.49 -3.30
N GLU A 482 9.92 -10.41 -3.28
CA GLU A 482 11.37 -10.45 -3.05
C GLU A 482 11.62 -10.10 -1.57
N ILE A 483 11.92 -11.10 -0.76
CA ILE A 483 12.23 -10.89 0.66
C ILE A 483 13.72 -11.09 0.89
N ASN A 484 14.37 -10.04 1.35
CA ASN A 484 15.81 -10.06 1.64
C ASN A 484 16.14 -10.40 3.10
N VAL A 485 15.14 -10.44 3.97
CA VAL A 485 15.30 -10.68 5.43
C VAL A 485 14.07 -11.32 6.06
#